data_8f448619230b6d5dc5bbce6117c4d760
#
_entry.id   8f448619230b6d5dc5bbce6117c4d760
#
_cell.length_a   1.000
_cell.length_b   1.000
_cell.length_c   1.000
_cell.angle_alpha   90.00
_cell.angle_beta   90.00
_cell.angle_gamma   90.00
#
_symmetry.space_group_name_H-M   'P 1'
#
loop_
_entity.id
_entity.type
_entity.pdbx_description
1 polymer ?
#
loop_
_entity_poly.entity_id
_entity_poly.type
_entity_poly.pdbx_seq_one_letter_code
_entity_poly.pdbx_strand_id
1 'polypeptide(L)'
;MNAFSIVGKITEMPILKETTNGLKTCELPVRVQRNFPNSDGVYENDDMVIEVWRGHAETVSASCKIGDYVGINGRIHSRKYQKDEKVYLNYGFVAEKIDFLR
;
A
#
# COMPACT_ATOMS: atom_id res chain seq x y z
N MET A 1 3.09 14.74 13.12
CA MET A 1 3.75 13.90 12.11
C MET A 1 2.84 12.75 11.75
N ASN A 2 2.73 12.46 10.46
CA ASN A 2 1.96 11.35 9.96
C ASN A 2 2.77 10.70 8.85
N ALA A 3 3.39 9.57 9.15
CA ALA A 3 4.30 8.90 8.23
C ALA A 3 4.34 7.41 8.49
N PHE A 4 4.50 6.63 7.42
CA PHE A 4 4.87 5.23 7.52
C PHE A 4 6.04 4.94 6.59
N SER A 5 6.80 3.91 6.93
CA SER A 5 7.90 3.41 6.13
C SER A 5 7.88 1.90 6.16
N ILE A 6 7.82 1.28 5.00
CA ILE A 6 7.80 -0.18 4.90
C ILE A 6 8.72 -0.66 3.78
N VAL A 7 9.20 -1.89 3.93
CA VAL A 7 9.79 -2.65 2.84
C VAL A 7 8.91 -3.89 2.67
N GLY A 8 8.40 -4.07 1.48
CA GLY A 8 7.49 -5.17 1.21
C GLY A 8 7.74 -5.83 -0.14
N LYS A 9 7.16 -7.00 -0.29
CA LYS A 9 7.21 -7.78 -1.52
C LYS A 9 5.88 -7.66 -2.24
N ILE A 10 5.91 -7.31 -3.51
CA ILE A 10 4.70 -7.18 -4.33
C ILE A 10 4.09 -8.57 -4.53
N THR A 11 2.84 -8.73 -4.14
CA THR A 11 2.15 -10.03 -4.21
C THR A 11 1.20 -10.15 -5.38
N GLU A 12 0.71 -9.03 -5.91
CA GLU A 12 -0.18 -8.99 -7.06
C GLU A 12 0.14 -7.79 -7.94
N MET A 13 -0.17 -7.89 -9.21
CA MET A 13 -0.02 -6.75 -10.12
C MET A 13 -1.08 -5.69 -9.82
N PRO A 14 -0.68 -4.43 -9.67
CA PRO A 14 -1.64 -3.36 -9.51
C PRO A 14 -2.40 -3.12 -10.82
N ILE A 15 -3.68 -2.76 -10.69
CA ILE A 15 -4.52 -2.41 -11.83
C ILE A 15 -4.68 -0.90 -11.85
N LEU A 16 -4.17 -0.27 -12.90
CA LEU A 16 -4.29 1.18 -13.08
C LEU A 16 -5.74 1.54 -13.37
N LYS A 17 -6.26 2.47 -12.59
CA LYS A 17 -7.64 2.97 -12.69
C LYS A 17 -7.63 4.48 -12.85
N GLU A 18 -8.74 5.02 -13.27
CA GLU A 18 -8.94 6.44 -13.37
C GLU A 18 -10.18 6.85 -12.60
N THR A 19 -10.06 7.86 -11.76
CA THR A 19 -11.21 8.39 -11.01
C THR A 19 -12.12 9.20 -11.93
N THR A 20 -13.31 9.54 -11.42
CA THR A 20 -14.25 10.38 -12.17
C THR A 20 -13.67 11.74 -12.53
N ASN A 21 -12.69 12.22 -11.77
CA ASN A 21 -11.99 13.49 -12.03
C ASN A 21 -10.76 13.33 -12.92
N GLY A 22 -10.55 12.16 -13.49
CA GLY A 22 -9.43 11.92 -14.39
C GLY A 22 -8.10 11.63 -13.71
N LEU A 23 -8.07 11.38 -12.41
CA LEU A 23 -6.83 11.07 -11.69
C LEU A 23 -6.51 9.60 -11.80
N LYS A 24 -5.26 9.30 -12.13
CA LYS A 24 -4.76 7.92 -12.14
C LYS A 24 -4.49 7.44 -10.73
N THR A 25 -4.87 6.19 -10.45
CA THR A 25 -4.63 5.56 -9.16
C THR A 25 -4.52 4.06 -9.34
N CYS A 26 -3.83 3.40 -8.43
CA CYS A 26 -3.84 1.95 -8.35
C CYS A 26 -3.68 1.51 -6.89
N GLU A 27 -4.04 0.27 -6.64
CA GLU A 27 -3.81 -0.38 -5.36
C GLU A 27 -2.66 -1.35 -5.54
N LEU A 28 -1.65 -1.23 -4.69
CA LEU A 28 -0.46 -2.07 -4.73
C LEU A 28 -0.44 -3.00 -3.53
N PRO A 29 -0.77 -4.29 -3.71
CA PRO A 29 -0.69 -5.26 -2.63
C PRO A 29 0.76 -5.62 -2.35
N VAL A 30 1.15 -5.51 -1.08
CA VAL A 30 2.50 -5.85 -0.63
C VAL A 30 2.43 -6.71 0.62
N ARG A 31 3.42 -7.57 0.80
CA ARG A 31 3.59 -8.38 2.00
C ARG A 31 4.81 -7.90 2.76
N VAL A 32 4.60 -7.53 4.01
CA VAL A 32 5.63 -6.99 4.88
C VAL A 32 5.91 -7.98 6.00
N GLN A 33 7.16 -8.40 6.11
CA GLN A 33 7.56 -9.30 7.19
C GLN A 33 7.63 -8.52 8.51
N ARG A 34 7.08 -9.11 9.57
CA ARG A 34 7.18 -8.51 10.90
C ARG A 34 8.63 -8.51 11.38
N ASN A 35 8.96 -7.51 12.18
CA ASN A 35 10.33 -7.34 12.67
C ASN A 35 10.74 -8.36 13.75
N PHE A 36 9.76 -9.03 14.34
CA PHE A 36 9.99 -9.96 15.44
C PHE A 36 9.39 -11.32 15.12
N PRO A 37 10.06 -12.40 15.50
CA PRO A 37 9.45 -13.71 15.39
C PRO A 37 8.34 -13.88 16.44
N ASN A 38 7.39 -14.76 16.14
CA ASN A 38 6.37 -15.15 17.11
C ASN A 38 6.96 -16.09 18.18
N SER A 39 6.11 -16.58 19.08
CA SER A 39 6.55 -17.47 20.17
C SER A 39 7.19 -18.77 19.68
N ASP A 40 6.91 -19.19 18.45
CA ASP A 40 7.48 -20.39 17.84
C ASP A 40 8.74 -20.09 17.01
N GLY A 41 9.23 -18.86 17.05
CA GLY A 41 10.41 -18.45 16.29
C GLY A 41 10.15 -18.19 14.81
N VAL A 42 8.89 -18.07 14.42
CA VAL A 42 8.49 -17.85 13.02
C VAL A 42 8.20 -16.38 12.79
N TYR A 43 8.76 -15.83 11.71
CA TYR A 43 8.46 -14.45 11.28
C TYR A 43 7.17 -14.46 10.47
N GLU A 44 6.15 -13.85 11.03
CA GLU A 44 4.87 -13.69 10.36
C GLU A 44 4.91 -12.50 9.40
N ASN A 45 3.93 -12.43 8.52
CA ASN A 45 3.81 -11.34 7.53
C ASN A 45 2.49 -10.62 7.70
N ASP A 46 2.49 -9.35 7.32
CA ASP A 46 1.28 -8.55 7.21
C ASP A 46 1.04 -8.23 5.74
N ASP A 47 -0.16 -8.47 5.27
CA ASP A 47 -0.56 -8.12 3.92
C ASP A 47 -1.22 -6.74 3.95
N MET A 48 -0.71 -5.85 3.09
CA MET A 48 -1.16 -4.47 3.04
C MET A 48 -1.50 -4.09 1.61
N VAL A 49 -2.43 -3.15 1.46
CA VAL A 49 -2.74 -2.55 0.18
C VAL A 49 -2.38 -1.08 0.25
N ILE A 50 -1.46 -0.66 -0.61
CA ILE A 50 -0.96 0.70 -0.63
C ILE A 50 -1.63 1.46 -1.78
N GLU A 51 -2.20 2.62 -1.47
CA GLU A 51 -2.80 3.50 -2.48
C GLU A 51 -1.70 4.29 -3.17
N VAL A 52 -1.68 4.23 -4.47
CA VAL A 52 -0.70 4.93 -5.29
C VAL A 52 -1.44 5.84 -6.26
N TRP A 53 -1.03 7.10 -6.34
CA TRP A 53 -1.74 8.13 -7.10
C TRP A 53 -0.88 8.77 -8.17
N ARG A 54 -1.55 9.21 -9.27
CA ARG A 54 -0.97 10.03 -10.33
C ARG A 54 0.23 9.36 -11.01
N GLY A 55 1.33 10.10 -11.17
CA GLY A 55 2.51 9.61 -11.86
C GLY A 55 3.15 8.38 -11.20
N HIS A 56 3.11 8.29 -9.88
CA HIS A 56 3.58 7.09 -9.17
C HIS A 56 2.77 5.85 -9.55
N ALA A 57 1.45 6.01 -9.71
CA ALA A 57 0.58 4.90 -10.11
C ALA A 57 0.93 4.40 -11.51
N GLU A 58 1.15 5.32 -12.45
CA GLU A 58 1.55 4.97 -13.81
C GLU A 58 2.91 4.27 -13.84
N THR A 59 3.90 4.81 -13.10
CA THR A 59 5.23 4.25 -13.03
C THR A 59 5.24 2.85 -12.43
N VAL A 60 4.55 2.68 -11.31
CA VAL A 60 4.48 1.37 -10.64
C VAL A 60 3.79 0.35 -11.52
N SER A 61 2.65 0.70 -12.11
CA SER A 61 1.90 -0.21 -12.97
C SER A 61 2.69 -0.66 -14.19
N ALA A 62 3.55 0.22 -14.72
CA ALA A 62 4.37 -0.11 -15.89
C ALA A 62 5.64 -0.87 -15.55
N SER A 63 6.19 -0.73 -14.34
CA SER A 63 7.54 -1.17 -14.01
C SER A 63 7.62 -2.34 -13.05
N CYS A 64 6.56 -2.59 -12.26
CA CYS A 64 6.63 -3.60 -11.21
C CYS A 64 6.37 -5.01 -11.72
N LYS A 65 6.88 -5.98 -10.96
CA LYS A 65 6.64 -7.41 -11.18
C LYS A 65 6.27 -8.04 -9.84
N ILE A 66 5.44 -9.08 -9.89
CA ILE A 66 5.18 -9.89 -8.71
C ILE A 66 6.50 -10.45 -8.20
N GLY A 67 6.73 -10.30 -6.89
CA GLY A 67 7.96 -10.73 -6.26
C GLY A 67 9.02 -9.64 -6.10
N ASP A 68 8.83 -8.48 -6.72
CA ASP A 68 9.73 -7.33 -6.51
C ASP A 68 9.61 -6.84 -5.06
N TYR A 69 10.74 -6.43 -4.49
CA TYR A 69 10.78 -5.74 -3.21
C TYR A 69 10.78 -4.23 -3.44
N VAL A 70 9.98 -3.55 -2.65
CA VAL A 70 9.86 -2.08 -2.72
C VAL A 70 9.96 -1.48 -1.34
N GLY A 71 10.61 -0.32 -1.28
CA GLY A 71 10.58 0.54 -0.10
C GLY A 71 9.55 1.64 -0.34
N ILE A 72 8.63 1.81 0.60
CA ILE A 72 7.55 2.78 0.46
C ILE A 72 7.50 3.67 1.69
N ASN A 73 7.52 4.98 1.45
CA ASN A 73 7.25 5.98 2.47
C ASN A 73 5.95 6.69 2.11
N GLY A 74 5.17 7.00 3.10
CA GLY A 74 3.92 7.69 2.85
C GLY A 74 3.23 8.13 4.13
N ARG A 75 1.94 8.35 4.00
CA ARG A 75 1.09 8.80 5.10
C ARG A 75 -0.12 7.90 5.25
N ILE A 76 -0.70 7.93 6.44
CA ILE A 76 -1.92 7.20 6.75
C ILE A 76 -3.07 8.21 6.73
N HIS A 77 -4.18 7.85 6.11
CA HIS A 77 -5.38 8.67 6.17
C HIS A 77 -6.56 7.84 6.66
N SER A 78 -7.60 8.50 7.10
CA SER A 78 -8.83 7.85 7.51
C SER A 78 -9.98 8.32 6.63
N ARG A 79 -10.94 7.44 6.46
CA ARG A 79 -12.23 7.75 5.86
C ARG A 79 -13.31 7.36 6.84
N LYS A 80 -14.26 8.26 7.03
CA LYS A 80 -15.45 7.98 7.83
C LYS A 80 -16.59 7.64 6.91
N TYR A 81 -17.36 6.65 7.28
CA TYR A 81 -18.63 6.40 6.62
C TYR A 81 -19.67 6.02 7.66
N GLN A 82 -20.93 6.32 7.35
CA GLN A 82 -22.04 6.05 8.23
C GLN A 82 -22.91 4.94 7.64
N LYS A 83 -23.22 3.96 8.48
CA LYS A 83 -24.10 2.86 8.11
C LYS A 83 -24.94 2.51 9.32
N ASP A 84 -26.28 2.51 9.16
CA ASP A 84 -27.22 2.13 10.22
C ASP A 84 -26.99 2.87 11.54
N GLU A 85 -26.82 4.18 11.49
CA GLU A 85 -26.59 5.07 12.62
C GLU A 85 -25.23 4.91 13.32
N LYS A 86 -24.35 4.05 12.78
CA LYS A 86 -23.00 3.89 13.29
C LYS A 86 -22.01 4.56 12.35
N VAL A 87 -21.00 5.17 12.95
CA VAL A 87 -19.87 5.76 12.22
C VAL A 87 -18.70 4.79 12.26
N TYR A 88 -18.19 4.46 11.07
CA TYR A 88 -17.06 3.56 10.92
C TYR A 88 -15.84 4.34 10.41
N LEU A 89 -14.66 3.94 10.87
CA LEU A 89 -13.40 4.49 10.40
C LEU A 89 -12.65 3.41 9.62
N ASN A 90 -12.22 3.76 8.42
CA ASN A 90 -11.29 2.96 7.65
C ASN A 90 -9.99 3.72 7.50
N TYR A 91 -8.87 3.02 7.48
CA TYR A 91 -7.55 3.60 7.30
C TYR A 91 -6.98 3.18 5.97
N GLY A 92 -6.32 4.13 5.31
CA GLY A 92 -5.63 3.88 4.06
C GLY A 92 -4.19 4.32 4.16
N PHE A 93 -3.32 3.66 3.38
CA PHE A 93 -1.91 3.96 3.28
C PHE A 93 -1.64 4.56 1.92
N VAL A 94 -1.20 5.80 1.89
CA VAL A 94 -0.94 6.52 0.63
C VAL A 94 0.56 6.64 0.44
N ALA A 95 1.07 6.11 -0.68
CA ALA A 95 2.48 6.22 -1.00
C ALA A 95 2.83 7.64 -1.43
N GLU A 96 3.92 8.16 -0.86
CA GLU A 96 4.51 9.44 -1.26
C GLU A 96 5.84 9.21 -1.98
N LYS A 97 6.53 8.13 -1.67
CA LYS A 97 7.77 7.74 -2.32
C LYS A 97 7.83 6.22 -2.42
N ILE A 98 8.19 5.73 -3.60
CA ILE A 98 8.36 4.30 -3.86
C ILE A 98 9.71 4.08 -4.50
N ASP A 99 10.51 3.21 -3.89
CA ASP A 99 11.80 2.80 -4.42
C ASP A 99 11.81 1.30 -4.69
N PHE A 100 12.18 0.90 -5.89
CA PHE A 100 12.38 -0.50 -6.20
C PHE A 100 13.74 -0.96 -5.69
N LEU A 101 13.75 -2.03 -4.92
CA LEU A 101 14.98 -2.57 -4.34
C LEU A 101 15.47 -3.72 -5.20
N ARG A 102 16.22 -3.38 -6.21
CA ARG A 102 16.75 -4.33 -7.21
C ARG A 102 18.26 -4.47 -7.14
#